data_342b3853af63791945f5f03e2db926ba
#
_entry.id   342b3853af63791945f5f03e2db926ba
#
_cell.length_a   1.000
_cell.length_b   1.000
_cell.length_c   1.000
_cell.angle_alpha   90.00
_cell.angle_beta   90.00
_cell.angle_gamma   90.00
#
_symmetry.space_group_name_H-M   'P 1'
#
loop_
_entity.id
_entity.type
_entity.pdbx_description
1 polymer ?
#
loop_
_entity_poly.entity_id
_entity_poly.type
_entity_poly.pdbx_seq_one_letter_code
_entity_poly.pdbx_strand_id
1 'polypeptide(L)'
;PSRLVGSEMCIRDSLHLAPAIETLENLIEDGQGSTYDFSFIDADKINYQSYYEYSLTLVKPGGIIAIDNVLWSGQVIDENDSEPATRAIRSFNEKLYQDDRVSISMVPIGDGLTLAYKK
;
A
#
# COMPACT_ATOMS: atom_id res chain seq x y z
N PRO A 1 15.12 -14.77 8.88
CA PRO A 1 14.54 -14.74 9.16
C PRO A 1 13.46 -14.77 8.68
N SER A 2 13.36 -14.68 8.06
CA SER A 2 12.40 -14.80 7.53
C SER A 2 11.45 -15.58 8.06
N ARG A 3 11.25 -15.58 9.15
CA ARG A 3 10.40 -16.29 9.68
C ARG A 3 9.13 -15.91 9.31
N LEU A 4 8.40 -16.60 8.84
CA LEU A 4 7.11 -16.35 8.42
C LEU A 4 6.17 -16.95 9.39
N VAL A 5 5.89 -16.18 10.40
CA VAL A 5 4.97 -16.63 11.42
C VAL A 5 3.64 -17.03 10.81
N GLY A 6 3.18 -16.31 9.81
CA GLY A 6 1.94 -16.63 9.14
C GLY A 6 1.96 -18.01 8.50
N SER A 7 3.05 -18.34 7.82
CA SER A 7 3.12 -19.64 7.15
C SER A 7 3.24 -20.79 8.15
N GLU A 8 3.62 -20.52 9.39
CA GLU A 8 3.68 -21.54 10.42
C GLU A 8 2.34 -21.71 11.12
N MET A 9 1.53 -20.67 11.14
CA MET A 9 0.28 -20.64 11.90
C MET A 9 -0.96 -20.70 11.04
N CYS A 10 -0.84 -20.40 9.76
CA CYS A 10 -1.97 -20.34 8.85
C CYS A 10 -1.68 -21.16 7.61
N ILE A 11 -2.35 -22.29 7.47
CA ILE A 11 -2.08 -23.18 6.34
C ILE A 11 -2.59 -22.65 5.01
N ARG A 12 -3.22 -21.48 5.03
CA ARG A 12 -3.74 -20.85 3.81
C ARG A 12 -2.90 -19.71 3.29
N ASP A 13 -1.80 -19.38 3.99
CA ASP A 13 -0.99 -18.30 3.46
C ASP A 13 -0.08 -18.80 2.37
N SER A 14 0.40 -17.87 1.57
CA SER A 14 1.41 -18.13 0.56
C SER A 14 2.41 -17.00 0.55
N LEU A 15 3.67 -17.35 0.30
CA LEU A 15 4.75 -16.40 0.22
C LEU A 15 5.24 -16.33 -1.22
N HIS A 16 5.35 -15.12 -1.74
CA HIS A 16 5.86 -14.90 -3.11
C HIS A 16 7.18 -14.16 -3.01
N LEU A 17 8.28 -14.84 -3.34
CA LEU A 17 9.61 -14.24 -3.29
C LEU A 17 9.98 -13.71 -4.68
N ALA A 18 9.51 -12.51 -4.95
CA ALA A 18 9.72 -11.85 -6.24
C ALA A 18 9.49 -10.36 -6.06
N PRO A 19 9.87 -9.51 -7.01
CA PRO A 19 9.49 -8.10 -6.94
C PRO A 19 7.97 -7.99 -6.80
N ALA A 20 7.53 -7.17 -5.86
CA ALA A 20 6.11 -7.09 -5.51
C ALA A 20 5.23 -6.76 -6.71
N ILE A 21 5.69 -5.84 -7.57
CA ILE A 21 4.91 -5.45 -8.75
C ILE A 21 4.64 -6.66 -9.65
N GLU A 22 5.65 -7.51 -9.85
CA GLU A 22 5.49 -8.70 -10.66
C GLU A 22 4.44 -9.64 -10.08
N THR A 23 4.50 -9.86 -8.77
CA THR A 23 3.53 -10.72 -8.10
C THR A 23 2.11 -10.15 -8.19
N LEU A 24 1.99 -8.83 -7.99
CA LEU A 24 0.68 -8.19 -8.06
C LEU A 24 0.08 -8.28 -9.46
N GLU A 25 0.91 -8.08 -10.48
CA GLU A 25 0.45 -8.21 -11.85
C GLU A 25 -0.01 -9.63 -12.16
N ASN A 26 0.73 -10.63 -11.66
CA ASN A 26 0.37 -12.03 -11.88
C ASN A 26 -0.95 -12.37 -11.20
N LEU A 27 -1.20 -11.84 -10.00
CA LEU A 27 -2.46 -12.08 -9.31
C LEU A 27 -3.64 -11.51 -10.10
N ILE A 28 -3.45 -10.34 -10.69
CA ILE A 28 -4.51 -9.72 -11.49
C ILE A 28 -4.74 -10.54 -12.75
N GLU A 29 -3.67 -10.99 -13.42
CA GLU A 29 -3.79 -11.81 -14.61
C GLU A 29 -4.47 -13.14 -14.32
N ASP A 30 -4.30 -13.66 -13.10
CA ASP A 30 -4.92 -14.91 -12.69
C ASP A 30 -6.39 -14.75 -12.29
N GLY A 31 -6.96 -13.57 -12.48
CA GLY A 31 -8.36 -13.35 -12.20
C GLY A 31 -8.68 -13.05 -10.74
N GLN A 32 -7.69 -12.62 -9.96
CA GLN A 32 -7.89 -12.36 -8.53
C GLN A 32 -8.42 -10.95 -8.25
N GLY A 33 -8.78 -10.19 -9.28
CA GLY A 33 -9.31 -8.85 -9.08
C GLY A 33 -10.54 -8.85 -8.20
N SER A 34 -10.64 -7.88 -7.30
CA SER A 34 -11.76 -7.72 -6.37
C SER A 34 -12.01 -8.94 -5.49
N THR A 35 -10.97 -9.68 -5.13
CA THR A 35 -11.13 -10.87 -4.28
C THR A 35 -10.54 -10.72 -2.89
N TYR A 36 -9.68 -9.72 -2.68
CA TYR A 36 -9.01 -9.55 -1.40
C TYR A 36 -9.79 -8.61 -0.51
N ASP A 37 -9.73 -8.83 0.79
CA ASP A 37 -10.42 -7.99 1.77
C ASP A 37 -9.57 -6.83 2.23
N PHE A 38 -8.25 -6.99 2.21
CA PHE A 38 -7.34 -6.05 2.83
C PHE A 38 -5.99 -6.09 2.15
N SER A 39 -5.35 -4.94 2.00
CA SER A 39 -3.99 -4.83 1.51
C SER A 39 -3.20 -3.92 2.45
N PHE A 40 -1.97 -4.30 2.74
CA PHE A 40 -1.08 -3.47 3.56
C PHE A 40 0.16 -3.16 2.75
N ILE A 41 0.44 -1.87 2.57
CA ILE A 41 1.58 -1.42 1.77
C ILE A 41 2.65 -0.85 2.69
N ASP A 42 3.81 -1.52 2.72
CA ASP A 42 4.97 -1.08 3.49
C ASP A 42 6.19 -1.56 2.72
N ALA A 43 6.53 -0.83 1.66
CA ALA A 43 7.57 -1.26 0.74
C ALA A 43 8.39 -0.05 0.28
N ASP A 44 9.08 -0.16 -0.83
CA ASP A 44 9.89 0.94 -1.34
C ASP A 44 9.00 2.11 -1.77
N LYS A 45 9.36 3.30 -1.33
CA LYS A 45 8.47 4.46 -1.41
C LYS A 45 8.30 4.99 -2.82
N ILE A 46 9.31 4.80 -3.66
CA ILE A 46 9.26 5.25 -5.04
C ILE A 46 8.08 4.60 -5.79
N ASN A 47 7.75 3.36 -5.43
CA ASN A 47 6.71 2.61 -6.12
C ASN A 47 5.36 2.58 -5.39
N TYR A 48 5.16 3.42 -4.38
CA TYR A 48 3.91 3.44 -3.61
C TYR A 48 2.68 3.61 -4.51
N GLN A 49 2.75 4.50 -5.50
CA GLN A 49 1.61 4.72 -6.37
C GLN A 49 1.23 3.44 -7.14
N SER A 50 2.24 2.71 -7.61
CA SER A 50 1.98 1.45 -8.33
C SER A 50 1.39 0.40 -7.41
N TYR A 51 1.93 0.24 -6.21
CA TYR A 51 1.39 -0.73 -5.26
C TYR A 51 -0.05 -0.41 -4.91
N TYR A 52 -0.35 0.88 -4.76
CA TYR A 52 -1.70 1.32 -4.46
C TYR A 52 -2.66 0.98 -5.60
N GLU A 53 -2.28 1.26 -6.85
CA GLU A 53 -3.16 0.99 -7.98
C GLU A 53 -3.44 -0.51 -8.13
N TYR A 54 -2.41 -1.34 -7.98
CA TYR A 54 -2.62 -2.79 -8.05
C TYR A 54 -3.47 -3.27 -6.87
N SER A 55 -3.23 -2.75 -5.67
CA SER A 55 -4.03 -3.10 -4.50
C SER A 55 -5.49 -2.71 -4.70
N LEU A 56 -5.71 -1.54 -5.29
CA LEU A 56 -7.08 -1.08 -5.54
C LEU A 56 -7.81 -2.02 -6.48
N THR A 57 -7.11 -2.60 -7.44
CA THR A 57 -7.70 -3.58 -8.35
C THR A 57 -7.99 -4.90 -7.63
N LEU A 58 -7.08 -5.33 -6.76
CA LEU A 58 -7.19 -6.63 -6.10
C LEU A 58 -8.16 -6.65 -4.92
N VAL A 59 -8.28 -5.54 -4.21
CA VAL A 59 -9.18 -5.45 -3.06
C VAL A 59 -10.60 -5.23 -3.54
N LYS A 60 -11.55 -5.93 -2.95
CA LYS A 60 -12.95 -5.80 -3.32
C LYS A 60 -13.54 -4.48 -2.81
N PRO A 61 -14.63 -4.00 -3.41
CA PRO A 61 -15.34 -2.85 -2.85
C PRO A 61 -15.73 -3.13 -1.40
N GLY A 62 -15.53 -2.15 -0.54
CA GLY A 62 -15.73 -2.33 0.89
C GLY A 62 -14.50 -2.80 1.64
N GLY A 63 -13.45 -3.18 0.90
CA GLY A 63 -12.18 -3.57 1.52
C GLY A 63 -11.33 -2.36 1.85
N ILE A 64 -10.23 -2.61 2.53
CA ILE A 64 -9.34 -1.56 3.04
C ILE A 64 -7.93 -1.75 2.48
N ILE A 65 -7.31 -0.65 2.11
CA ILE A 65 -5.89 -0.61 1.78
C ILE A 65 -5.23 0.25 2.85
N ALA A 66 -4.29 -0.32 3.58
CA ALA A 66 -3.55 0.40 4.61
C ALA A 66 -2.16 0.73 4.06
N ILE A 67 -1.76 1.99 4.17
CA ILE A 67 -0.51 2.48 3.62
C ILE A 67 0.32 3.06 4.75
N ASP A 68 1.48 2.48 5.02
CA ASP A 68 2.34 2.90 6.11
C ASP A 68 3.32 4.00 5.67
N ASN A 69 3.90 4.68 6.64
CA ASN A 69 4.97 5.67 6.45
C ASN A 69 4.56 6.89 5.64
N VAL A 70 3.29 7.29 5.70
CA VAL A 70 2.82 8.40 4.88
C VAL A 70 3.31 9.76 5.37
N LEU A 71 3.78 9.86 6.61
CA LEU A 71 4.37 11.09 7.13
C LEU A 71 5.88 11.13 6.92
N TRP A 72 6.50 9.97 6.78
CA TRP A 72 7.94 9.84 6.48
C TRP A 72 8.76 10.65 7.48
N SER A 73 8.56 10.40 8.78
CA SER A 73 9.22 11.10 9.88
C SER A 73 9.04 12.63 9.81
N GLY A 74 7.90 13.06 9.26
CA GLY A 74 7.61 14.47 9.13
C GLY A 74 8.26 15.13 7.93
N GLN A 75 9.04 14.40 7.15
CA GLN A 75 9.77 14.98 6.01
C GLN A 75 8.85 15.46 4.90
N VAL A 76 7.61 14.94 4.84
CA VAL A 76 6.67 15.33 3.78
C VAL A 76 6.30 16.81 3.85
N ILE A 77 6.41 17.44 5.01
CA ILE A 77 6.10 18.87 5.15
C ILE A 77 7.33 19.77 5.11
N ASP A 78 8.52 19.18 4.98
CA ASP A 78 9.76 19.95 4.89
C ASP A 78 10.00 20.34 3.44
N GLU A 79 9.79 21.63 3.14
CA GLU A 79 9.92 22.13 1.77
C GLU A 79 11.35 22.04 1.22
N ASN A 80 12.33 21.90 2.10
CA ASN A 80 13.72 21.79 1.69
C ASN A 80 14.13 20.34 1.42
N ASP A 81 13.28 19.38 1.74
CA ASP A 81 13.58 17.97 1.52
C ASP A 81 13.14 17.58 0.11
N SER A 82 14.11 17.34 -0.77
CA SER A 82 13.83 16.95 -2.15
C SER A 82 14.34 15.54 -2.45
N GLU A 83 14.56 14.71 -1.42
CA GLU A 83 14.94 13.33 -1.62
C GLU A 83 13.89 12.59 -2.44
N PRO A 84 14.30 11.68 -3.33
CA PRO A 84 13.33 10.98 -4.19
C PRO A 84 12.21 10.28 -3.41
N ALA A 85 12.54 9.62 -2.29
CA ALA A 85 11.52 8.94 -1.49
C ALA A 85 10.51 9.94 -0.90
N THR A 86 11.00 11.06 -0.40
CA THR A 86 10.13 12.09 0.18
C THR A 86 9.21 12.67 -0.88
N ARG A 87 9.76 12.95 -2.06
CA ARG A 87 8.94 13.49 -3.15
C ARG A 87 7.89 12.47 -3.61
N ALA A 88 8.26 11.20 -3.63
CA ALA A 88 7.34 10.14 -4.04
C ALA A 88 6.16 10.04 -3.07
N ILE A 89 6.44 10.06 -1.76
CA ILE A 89 5.37 9.98 -0.76
C ILE A 89 4.50 11.23 -0.78
N ARG A 90 5.12 12.39 -0.92
CA ARG A 90 4.37 13.65 -0.99
C ARG A 90 3.42 13.65 -2.19
N SER A 91 3.91 13.23 -3.34
CA SER A 91 3.10 13.15 -4.55
C SER A 91 2.00 12.11 -4.40
N PHE A 92 2.32 10.97 -3.79
CA PHE A 92 1.34 9.92 -3.55
C PHE A 92 0.23 10.40 -2.62
N ASN A 93 0.59 11.06 -1.51
CA ASN A 93 -0.41 11.58 -0.57
C ASN A 93 -1.36 12.56 -1.24
N GLU A 94 -0.83 13.42 -2.12
CA GLU A 94 -1.64 14.40 -2.81
C GLU A 94 -2.61 13.75 -3.77
N LYS A 95 -2.14 12.77 -4.54
CA LYS A 95 -3.00 12.05 -5.47
C LYS A 95 -4.07 11.26 -4.74
N LEU A 96 -3.70 10.64 -3.61
CA LEU A 96 -4.65 9.85 -2.83
C LEU A 96 -5.75 10.75 -2.26
N TYR A 97 -5.39 11.94 -1.82
CA TYR A 97 -6.37 12.88 -1.27
C TYR A 97 -7.45 13.23 -2.31
N GLN A 98 -7.09 13.22 -3.58
CA GLN A 98 -8.01 13.58 -4.65
C GLN A 98 -8.68 12.37 -5.31
N ASP A 99 -8.42 11.17 -4.82
CA ASP A 99 -8.92 9.94 -5.45
C ASP A 99 -10.35 9.66 -5.01
N ASP A 100 -11.28 9.76 -5.94
CA ASP A 100 -12.71 9.57 -5.66
C ASP A 100 -13.09 8.12 -5.47
N ARG A 101 -12.21 7.19 -5.78
CA ARG A 101 -12.50 5.76 -5.68
C ARG A 101 -12.45 5.25 -4.26
N VAL A 102 -11.90 6.05 -3.35
CA VAL A 102 -11.70 5.66 -1.96
C VAL A 102 -12.13 6.77 -1.03
N SER A 103 -12.41 6.39 0.23
CA SER A 103 -12.52 7.33 1.34
C SER A 103 -11.32 7.09 2.22
N ILE A 104 -10.62 8.14 2.63
CA ILE A 104 -9.38 7.97 3.38
C ILE A 104 -9.46 8.54 4.79
N SER A 105 -8.66 7.95 5.68
CA SER A 105 -8.46 8.44 7.03
C SER A 105 -7.01 8.21 7.38
N MET A 106 -6.32 9.24 7.88
CA MET A 106 -4.93 9.11 8.28
C MET A 106 -4.87 9.03 9.79
N VAL A 107 -4.21 7.98 10.28
CA VAL A 107 -4.05 7.74 11.70
C VAL A 107 -2.61 8.04 12.08
N PRO A 108 -2.35 8.90 13.07
CA PRO A 108 -0.99 9.27 13.43
C PRO A 108 -0.33 8.22 14.33
N ILE A 109 -0.25 7.01 13.85
CA ILE A 109 0.42 5.90 14.52
C ILE A 109 1.77 5.72 13.84
N GLY A 110 2.83 5.64 14.63
CA GLY A 110 4.17 5.47 14.08
C GLY A 110 4.50 6.58 13.10
N ASP A 111 4.81 6.21 11.87
CA ASP A 111 5.21 7.15 10.82
C ASP A 111 4.01 7.58 9.96
N GLY A 112 2.82 7.47 10.49
CA GLY A 112 1.59 7.81 9.79
C GLY A 112 1.05 6.62 8.99
N LEU A 113 -0.22 6.30 9.23
CA LEU A 113 -0.88 5.19 8.55
C LEU A 113 -2.15 5.71 7.90
N THR A 114 -2.24 5.59 6.60
CA THR A 114 -3.46 5.98 5.90
C THR A 114 -4.28 4.73 5.61
N LEU A 115 -5.57 4.80 5.92
CA LEU A 115 -6.53 3.75 5.60
C LEU A 115 -7.39 4.24 4.45
N ALA A 116 -7.40 3.48 3.36
CA ALA A 116 -8.21 3.82 2.19
C ALA A 116 -9.29 2.76 2.03
N TYR A 117 -10.54 3.20 2.15
CA TYR A 117 -11.70 2.34 2.01
C TYR A 117 -12.14 2.39 0.55
N LYS A 118 -12.17 1.26 -0.12
CA LYS A 118 -12.57 1.20 -1.52
C LYS A 118 -14.10 1.24 -1.61
N LYS A 119 -14.60 2.24 -2.31
CA LYS A 119 -16.05 2.43 -2.47
C LYS A 119 -16.69 1.40 -3.39
#